data_ec6134073deb7980733a6d453b9a64f3
#
_entry.id   ec6134073deb7980733a6d453b9a64f3
#
_cell.length_a   1.000
_cell.length_b   1.000
_cell.length_c   1.000
_cell.angle_alpha   90.00
_cell.angle_beta   90.00
_cell.angle_gamma   90.00
#
_symmetry.space_group_name_H-M   'P 1'
#
loop_
_entity.id
_entity.type
_entity.pdbx_description
1 polymer ?
#
loop_
_entity_poly.entity_id
_entity_poly.type
_entity_poly.pdbx_seq_one_letter_code
_entity_poly.pdbx_strand_id
1 'polypeptide(L)'
;MQLGWVDYSRQERETIKELLKVLGESSSLDELGVGIVRDSISDLLYPGTSVLHTRAKYYILVPELFKKAMKSGLTTGSEVRRLIDSDQDAIARALRRAIDEETGTKAAGIIGGRSDRAVKMKPTRIYWNALRTTGILCNPSLSYDDACSAVASYNKKKQNIELKTESDDEGGDALDALSGSINIFNAPCNQTIENYLQDPTLYLTKDEAVYLKEQFLHVPIMKDTLMEYCLKTNTTFAGQPLEQIDALPDMSAELKN
;
A
#
# COMPACT_ATOMS: atom_id res chain seq x y z
N MET A 1 -51.13 12.72 33.68
CA MET A 1 -50.50 12.20 32.47
C MET A 1 -50.04 10.76 32.80
N GLN A 2 -50.79 9.75 32.35
CA GLN A 2 -50.44 8.34 32.58
C GLN A 2 -49.41 7.93 31.51
N LEU A 3 -48.20 7.58 31.91
CA LEU A 3 -47.22 6.94 31.06
C LEU A 3 -47.61 5.46 30.90
N GLY A 4 -48.24 5.13 29.79
CA GLY A 4 -48.48 3.74 29.40
C GLY A 4 -47.20 3.11 28.89
N TRP A 5 -46.83 1.93 29.40
CA TRP A 5 -45.80 1.08 28.82
C TRP A 5 -46.32 0.53 27.50
N VAL A 6 -45.62 0.80 26.40
CA VAL A 6 -45.88 0.15 25.11
C VAL A 6 -45.28 -1.21 25.20
N ASP A 7 -46.13 -2.25 25.24
CA ASP A 7 -45.67 -3.65 25.25
C ASP A 7 -45.44 -4.08 23.79
N TYR A 8 -44.20 -4.18 23.39
CA TYR A 8 -43.85 -4.65 22.06
C TYR A 8 -44.09 -6.14 21.93
N SER A 9 -44.74 -6.57 20.84
CA SER A 9 -44.88 -7.98 20.50
C SER A 9 -43.53 -8.64 20.39
N ARG A 10 -43.48 -9.99 20.49
CA ARG A 10 -42.25 -10.75 20.38
C ARG A 10 -41.57 -10.53 19.01
N GLN A 11 -42.36 -10.38 17.96
CA GLN A 11 -41.86 -10.09 16.60
C GLN A 11 -41.26 -8.69 16.50
N GLU A 12 -41.90 -7.68 17.10
CA GLU A 12 -41.37 -6.31 17.12
C GLU A 12 -40.06 -6.22 17.91
N ARG A 13 -39.93 -6.96 19.01
CA ARG A 13 -38.67 -7.05 19.77
C ARG A 13 -37.55 -7.72 18.96
N GLU A 14 -37.85 -8.74 18.17
CA GLU A 14 -36.87 -9.38 17.27
C GLU A 14 -36.47 -8.44 16.15
N THR A 15 -37.42 -7.75 15.52
CA THR A 15 -37.15 -6.74 14.49
C THR A 15 -36.30 -5.57 15.04
N ILE A 16 -36.61 -5.09 16.26
CA ILE A 16 -35.81 -4.04 16.92
C ILE A 16 -34.40 -4.57 17.22
N LYS A 17 -34.23 -5.80 17.67
CA LYS A 17 -32.92 -6.40 17.90
C LYS A 17 -32.11 -6.57 16.61
N GLU A 18 -32.73 -6.94 15.50
CA GLU A 18 -32.09 -7.01 14.19
C GLU A 18 -31.70 -5.60 13.70
N LEU A 19 -32.57 -4.61 13.83
CA LEU A 19 -32.27 -3.21 13.54
C LEU A 19 -31.12 -2.68 14.40
N LEU A 20 -31.12 -2.97 15.71
CA LEU A 20 -30.02 -2.58 16.60
C LEU A 20 -28.73 -3.31 16.29
N LYS A 21 -28.78 -4.55 15.79
CA LYS A 21 -27.60 -5.28 15.32
C LYS A 21 -27.04 -4.66 14.04
N VAL A 22 -27.89 -4.32 13.09
CA VAL A 22 -27.52 -3.59 11.86
C VAL A 22 -26.98 -2.21 12.18
N LEU A 23 -27.61 -1.46 13.10
CA LEU A 23 -27.13 -0.16 13.55
C LEU A 23 -25.85 -0.23 14.40
N GLY A 24 -25.59 -1.35 15.06
CA GLY A 24 -24.37 -1.60 15.83
C GLY A 24 -23.18 -2.10 15.00
N GLU A 25 -23.40 -2.53 13.76
CA GLU A 25 -22.32 -2.82 12.83
C GLU A 25 -21.73 -1.49 12.32
N SER A 26 -20.42 -1.36 12.38
CA SER A 26 -19.67 -0.11 12.03
C SER A 26 -19.91 0.41 10.59
N SER A 27 -20.60 -0.36 9.75
CA SER A 27 -21.05 0.05 8.43
C SER A 27 -22.21 1.05 8.45
N SER A 28 -23.02 1.11 9.53
CA SER A 28 -24.20 1.96 9.57
C SER A 28 -23.90 3.47 9.74
N LEU A 29 -22.71 3.81 10.26
CA LEU A 29 -22.24 5.21 10.31
C LEU A 29 -21.81 5.74 8.93
N ASP A 30 -21.47 4.84 8.02
CA ASP A 30 -21.12 5.18 6.63
C ASP A 30 -22.37 5.46 5.76
N GLU A 31 -23.54 4.99 6.17
CA GLU A 31 -24.81 5.24 5.46
C GLU A 31 -25.22 6.73 5.47
N LEU A 32 -24.67 7.54 6.36
CA LEU A 32 -24.90 8.98 6.41
C LEU A 32 -24.03 9.76 5.41
N GLY A 33 -23.20 9.10 4.61
CA GLY A 33 -22.32 9.75 3.63
C GLY A 33 -21.13 10.50 4.25
N VAL A 34 -20.98 10.49 5.58
CA VAL A 34 -19.88 11.17 6.28
C VAL A 34 -18.53 10.56 5.90
N GLY A 35 -18.49 9.24 5.72
CA GLY A 35 -17.30 8.53 5.24
C GLY A 35 -16.88 8.99 3.86
N ILE A 36 -17.82 9.15 2.94
CA ILE A 36 -17.56 9.63 1.57
C ILE A 36 -16.99 11.05 1.59
N VAL A 37 -17.56 11.94 2.39
CA VAL A 37 -17.08 13.33 2.52
C VAL A 37 -15.65 13.36 3.10
N ARG A 38 -15.42 12.63 4.19
CA ARG A 38 -14.09 12.50 4.80
C ARG A 38 -13.06 11.96 3.80
N ASP A 39 -13.40 10.90 3.08
CA ASP A 39 -12.49 10.26 2.13
C ASP A 39 -12.23 11.17 0.93
N SER A 40 -13.24 11.92 0.46
CA SER A 40 -13.08 12.93 -0.60
C SER A 40 -12.14 14.07 -0.16
N ILE A 41 -12.28 14.57 1.05
CA ILE A 41 -11.38 15.60 1.61
C ILE A 41 -9.96 15.03 1.75
N SER A 42 -9.83 13.79 2.25
CA SER A 42 -8.54 13.13 2.36
C SER A 42 -7.85 12.97 1.01
N ASP A 43 -8.60 12.58 -0.03
CA ASP A 43 -8.07 12.41 -1.39
C ASP A 43 -7.68 13.76 -2.03
N LEU A 44 -8.36 14.86 -1.70
CA LEU A 44 -7.97 16.21 -2.14
C LEU A 44 -6.67 16.68 -1.49
N LEU A 45 -6.49 16.39 -0.21
CA LEU A 45 -5.31 16.84 0.54
C LEU A 45 -4.10 15.91 0.33
N TYR A 46 -4.33 14.61 0.25
CA TYR A 46 -3.32 13.56 0.16
C TYR A 46 -3.72 12.49 -0.88
N PRO A 47 -3.66 12.80 -2.18
CA PRO A 47 -4.15 11.91 -3.24
C PRO A 47 -3.55 10.51 -3.17
N GLY A 48 -4.42 9.51 -3.31
CA GLY A 48 -4.04 8.10 -3.33
C GLY A 48 -3.63 7.52 -1.98
N THR A 49 -3.69 8.30 -0.90
CA THR A 49 -3.46 7.77 0.45
C THR A 49 -4.76 7.26 1.08
N SER A 50 -4.65 6.47 2.14
CA SER A 50 -5.78 6.01 2.94
C SER A 50 -5.38 5.89 4.41
N VAL A 51 -6.37 5.81 5.28
CA VAL A 51 -6.15 5.57 6.73
C VAL A 51 -5.44 4.26 7.05
N LEU A 52 -5.36 3.34 6.09
CA LEU A 52 -4.64 2.07 6.23
C LEU A 52 -3.14 2.19 5.91
N HIS A 53 -2.71 3.29 5.29
CA HIS A 53 -1.30 3.56 5.04
C HIS A 53 -0.60 3.91 6.35
N THR A 54 0.50 3.24 6.64
CA THR A 54 1.19 3.40 7.92
C THR A 54 2.59 3.98 7.76
N ARG A 55 3.35 3.52 6.78
CA ARG A 55 4.76 3.89 6.56
C ARG A 55 5.09 3.98 5.08
N ALA A 56 5.83 5.01 4.68
CA ALA A 56 6.24 5.21 3.29
C ALA A 56 7.17 4.10 2.76
N LYS A 57 7.85 3.35 3.63
CA LYS A 57 8.70 2.21 3.25
C LYS A 57 7.96 1.16 2.41
N TYR A 58 6.66 1.00 2.59
CA TYR A 58 5.88 0.05 1.79
C TYR A 58 5.78 0.41 0.29
N TYR A 59 5.98 1.68 -0.09
CA TYR A 59 6.09 2.08 -1.50
C TYR A 59 7.32 1.49 -2.19
N ILE A 60 8.35 1.14 -1.41
CA ILE A 60 9.58 0.49 -1.89
C ILE A 60 9.48 -1.04 -1.75
N LEU A 61 8.96 -1.52 -0.61
CA LEU A 61 8.88 -2.96 -0.34
C LEU A 61 7.97 -3.70 -1.32
N VAL A 62 6.85 -3.10 -1.75
CA VAL A 62 5.95 -3.75 -2.72
C VAL A 62 6.64 -4.00 -4.06
N PRO A 63 7.30 -3.05 -4.71
CA PRO A 63 8.12 -3.30 -5.90
C PRO A 63 9.20 -4.38 -5.71
N GLU A 64 9.89 -4.39 -4.56
CA GLU A 64 10.92 -5.39 -4.27
C GLU A 64 10.38 -6.82 -4.20
N LEU A 65 9.17 -7.01 -3.66
CA LEU A 65 8.48 -8.30 -3.65
C LEU A 65 8.25 -8.83 -5.08
N PHE A 66 7.82 -7.96 -5.99
CA PHE A 66 7.60 -8.31 -7.38
C PHE A 66 8.92 -8.58 -8.11
N LYS A 67 9.97 -7.81 -7.83
CA LYS A 67 11.33 -8.05 -8.37
C LYS A 67 11.88 -9.41 -7.94
N LYS A 68 11.67 -9.81 -6.67
CA LYS A 68 11.99 -11.16 -6.21
C LYS A 68 11.18 -12.21 -6.95
N ALA A 69 9.87 -11.99 -7.10
CA ALA A 69 9.00 -12.92 -7.80
C ALA A 69 9.39 -13.11 -9.29
N MET A 70 9.88 -12.07 -9.96
CA MET A 70 10.42 -12.17 -11.32
C MET A 70 11.69 -13.02 -11.42
N LYS A 71 12.39 -13.23 -10.31
CA LYS A 71 13.58 -14.11 -10.23
C LYS A 71 13.26 -15.51 -9.74
N SER A 72 12.03 -15.78 -9.29
CA SER A 72 11.66 -17.05 -8.66
C SER A 72 11.48 -18.21 -9.62
N GLY A 73 11.32 -17.94 -10.92
CA GLY A 73 11.00 -18.97 -11.91
C GLY A 73 9.57 -19.52 -11.85
N LEU A 74 8.69 -18.99 -10.97
CA LEU A 74 7.29 -19.43 -10.87
C LEU A 74 6.50 -19.03 -12.11
N THR A 75 5.77 -19.96 -12.70
CA THR A 75 5.12 -19.81 -14.02
C THR A 75 3.61 -19.67 -13.95
N THR A 76 3.01 -19.66 -12.75
CA THR A 76 1.58 -19.42 -12.56
C THR A 76 1.34 -18.20 -11.66
N GLY A 77 0.33 -17.38 -12.00
CA GLY A 77 0.00 -16.19 -11.21
C GLY A 77 -0.40 -16.50 -9.76
N SER A 78 -1.00 -17.69 -9.53
CA SER A 78 -1.36 -18.14 -8.19
C SER A 78 -0.14 -18.48 -7.33
N GLU A 79 0.92 -19.04 -7.90
CA GLU A 79 2.18 -19.32 -7.20
C GLU A 79 2.93 -18.02 -6.90
N VAL A 80 3.02 -17.11 -7.88
CA VAL A 80 3.58 -15.77 -7.69
C VAL A 80 2.88 -15.04 -6.55
N ARG A 81 1.55 -15.06 -6.51
CA ARG A 81 0.78 -14.47 -5.42
C ARG A 81 1.11 -15.10 -4.08
N ARG A 82 1.14 -16.43 -3.98
CA ARG A 82 1.49 -17.13 -2.73
C ARG A 82 2.89 -16.78 -2.24
N LEU A 83 3.86 -16.67 -3.15
CA LEU A 83 5.21 -16.24 -2.81
C LEU A 83 5.18 -14.83 -2.20
N ILE A 84 4.57 -13.86 -2.89
CA ILE A 84 4.45 -12.47 -2.43
C ILE A 84 3.74 -12.41 -1.08
N ASP A 85 2.64 -13.13 -0.90
CA ASP A 85 1.89 -13.16 0.36
C ASP A 85 2.71 -13.76 1.52
N SER A 86 3.48 -14.83 1.25
CA SER A 86 4.38 -15.45 2.22
C SER A 86 5.52 -14.53 2.63
N ASP A 87 6.12 -13.83 1.66
CA ASP A 87 7.20 -12.87 1.93
C ASP A 87 6.70 -11.67 2.76
N GLN A 88 5.49 -11.16 2.50
CA GLN A 88 4.87 -10.12 3.32
C GLN A 88 4.66 -10.57 4.78
N ASP A 89 4.24 -11.83 5.00
CA ASP A 89 4.13 -12.37 6.34
C ASP A 89 5.51 -12.53 7.02
N ALA A 90 6.53 -12.92 6.27
CA ALA A 90 7.90 -13.02 6.77
C ALA A 90 8.44 -11.64 7.18
N ILE A 91 8.24 -10.62 6.34
CA ILE A 91 8.61 -9.23 6.61
C ILE A 91 7.90 -8.72 7.87
N ALA A 92 6.60 -8.94 8.01
CA ALA A 92 5.85 -8.50 9.18
C ALA A 92 6.37 -9.15 10.48
N ARG A 93 6.75 -10.43 10.41
CA ARG A 93 7.36 -11.14 11.56
C ARG A 93 8.76 -10.62 11.89
N ALA A 94 9.58 -10.37 10.87
CA ALA A 94 10.94 -9.86 11.05
C ALA A 94 10.93 -8.44 11.66
N LEU A 95 10.11 -7.55 11.09
CA LEU A 95 9.91 -6.19 11.61
C LEU A 95 9.44 -6.19 13.07
N ARG A 96 8.52 -7.08 13.43
CA ARG A 96 8.01 -7.18 14.80
C ARG A 96 9.13 -7.54 15.77
N ARG A 97 9.94 -8.56 15.45
CA ARG A 97 11.05 -8.97 16.28
C ARG A 97 12.06 -7.83 16.49
N ALA A 98 12.46 -7.16 15.40
CA ALA A 98 13.42 -6.07 15.46
C ALA A 98 12.93 -4.89 16.34
N ILE A 99 11.65 -4.51 16.23
CA ILE A 99 11.10 -3.40 17.01
C ILE A 99 10.86 -3.78 18.48
N ASP A 100 10.41 -5.00 18.75
CA ASP A 100 10.24 -5.50 20.12
C ASP A 100 11.59 -5.55 20.88
N GLU A 101 12.68 -5.88 20.17
CA GLU A 101 14.03 -5.89 20.73
C GLU A 101 14.58 -4.49 20.99
N GLU A 102 14.31 -3.52 20.12
CA GLU A 102 14.87 -2.17 20.19
C GLU A 102 14.13 -1.25 21.17
N THR A 103 12.80 -1.32 21.22
CA THR A 103 11.99 -0.29 21.91
C THR A 103 11.09 -0.83 23.01
N GLY A 104 10.86 -2.12 23.09
CA GLY A 104 9.87 -2.72 24.00
C GLY A 104 8.44 -2.22 23.78
N THR A 105 8.21 -1.41 22.75
CA THR A 105 6.92 -0.86 22.38
C THR A 105 6.31 -1.66 21.23
N LYS A 106 5.01 -1.94 21.32
CA LYS A 106 4.30 -2.63 20.26
C LYS A 106 4.48 -1.91 18.94
N ALA A 107 4.94 -2.64 17.95
CA ALA A 107 5.32 -2.25 16.61
C ALA A 107 4.34 -1.31 15.91
N ALA A 108 4.50 -0.01 16.11
CA ALA A 108 3.68 1.01 15.47
C ALA A 108 4.00 1.09 13.98
N GLY A 109 2.97 0.89 13.14
CA GLY A 109 3.07 1.05 11.69
C GLY A 109 3.39 -0.24 10.94
N ILE A 110 3.55 -1.39 11.59
CA ILE A 110 3.65 -2.68 10.91
C ILE A 110 2.24 -3.16 10.53
N ILE A 111 2.03 -3.35 9.23
CA ILE A 111 0.79 -3.99 8.75
C ILE A 111 0.86 -5.46 9.15
N GLY A 112 -0.09 -5.88 10.00
CA GLY A 112 -0.06 -7.23 10.57
C GLY A 112 0.79 -7.40 11.83
N GLY A 113 1.34 -6.32 12.39
CA GLY A 113 2.19 -6.36 13.58
C GLY A 113 1.48 -6.72 14.90
N ARG A 114 0.14 -6.73 14.94
CA ARG A 114 -0.61 -6.92 16.20
C ARG A 114 -0.81 -8.38 16.61
N SER A 115 -0.64 -9.33 15.73
CA SER A 115 -0.84 -10.76 16.01
C SER A 115 0.03 -11.63 15.11
N ASP A 116 0.30 -12.88 15.55
CA ASP A 116 1.02 -13.87 14.73
C ASP A 116 0.18 -14.47 13.59
N ARG A 117 -1.09 -14.11 13.54
CA ARG A 117 -1.99 -14.58 12.47
C ARG A 117 -1.74 -13.79 11.20
N ALA A 118 -1.81 -14.48 10.06
CA ALA A 118 -1.77 -13.85 8.75
C ALA A 118 -2.85 -12.78 8.64
N VAL A 119 -2.48 -11.58 8.20
CA VAL A 119 -3.43 -10.47 8.03
C VAL A 119 -4.29 -10.69 6.79
N LYS A 120 -5.56 -10.34 6.92
CA LYS A 120 -6.53 -10.42 5.83
C LYS A 120 -6.20 -9.43 4.70
N MET A 121 -5.75 -8.21 5.05
CA MET A 121 -5.34 -7.17 4.10
C MET A 121 -3.81 -7.01 4.12
N LYS A 122 -3.16 -7.43 3.05
CA LYS A 122 -1.71 -7.37 2.87
C LYS A 122 -1.24 -5.99 2.42
N PRO A 123 0.03 -5.58 2.71
CA PRO A 123 0.62 -4.33 2.22
C PRO A 123 0.43 -4.11 0.72
N THR A 124 0.63 -5.12 -0.11
CA THR A 124 0.42 -5.02 -1.57
C THR A 124 -0.98 -4.55 -1.94
N ARG A 125 -2.02 -5.00 -1.25
CA ARG A 125 -3.41 -4.58 -1.52
C ARG A 125 -3.71 -3.20 -0.98
N ILE A 126 -3.18 -2.88 0.20
CA ILE A 126 -3.38 -1.56 0.84
C ILE A 126 -2.72 -0.47 0.01
N TYR A 127 -1.48 -0.69 -0.46
CA TYR A 127 -0.69 0.32 -1.18
C TYR A 127 -0.91 0.31 -2.70
N TRP A 128 -1.69 -0.63 -3.27
CA TRP A 128 -1.83 -0.76 -4.72
C TRP A 128 -2.36 0.52 -5.38
N ASN A 129 -3.41 1.11 -4.80
CA ASN A 129 -3.96 2.37 -5.31
C ASN A 129 -2.95 3.53 -5.18
N ALA A 130 -2.23 3.61 -4.09
CA ALA A 130 -1.20 4.61 -3.88
C ALA A 130 -0.05 4.49 -4.91
N LEU A 131 0.42 3.28 -5.17
CA LEU A 131 1.44 3.01 -6.20
C LEU A 131 0.97 3.41 -7.59
N ARG A 132 -0.32 3.22 -7.88
CA ARG A 132 -0.97 3.67 -9.11
C ARG A 132 -1.02 5.18 -9.19
N THR A 133 -1.54 5.84 -8.17
CA THR A 133 -1.74 7.29 -8.12
C THR A 133 -0.40 8.04 -8.17
N THR A 134 0.64 7.51 -7.55
CA THR A 134 1.99 8.11 -7.54
C THR A 134 2.82 7.78 -8.78
N GLY A 135 2.29 7.01 -9.74
CA GLY A 135 3.03 6.61 -10.94
C GLY A 135 4.20 5.65 -10.68
N ILE A 136 4.31 5.10 -9.47
CA ILE A 136 5.27 4.04 -9.16
C ILE A 136 4.87 2.76 -9.88
N LEU A 137 3.57 2.45 -9.96
CA LEU A 137 3.04 1.43 -10.86
C LEU A 137 3.01 1.99 -12.28
N CYS A 138 3.80 1.44 -13.20
CA CYS A 138 3.98 1.97 -14.56
C CYS A 138 2.70 1.95 -15.39
N ASN A 139 1.88 0.90 -15.24
CA ASN A 139 0.57 0.82 -15.89
C ASN A 139 -0.55 1.01 -14.86
N PRO A 140 -1.22 2.18 -14.84
CA PRO A 140 -2.27 2.46 -13.85
C PRO A 140 -3.51 1.57 -13.99
N SER A 141 -3.72 0.89 -15.12
CA SER A 141 -4.83 -0.04 -15.32
C SER A 141 -4.52 -1.46 -14.80
N LEU A 142 -3.27 -1.74 -14.43
CA LEU A 142 -2.86 -3.07 -14.01
C LEU A 142 -3.43 -3.41 -12.62
N SER A 143 -4.18 -4.50 -12.52
CA SER A 143 -4.61 -5.02 -11.22
C SER A 143 -3.48 -5.83 -10.55
N TYR A 144 -3.60 -6.05 -9.25
CA TYR A 144 -2.65 -6.90 -8.51
C TYR A 144 -2.57 -8.33 -9.09
N ASP A 145 -3.71 -8.88 -9.46
CA ASP A 145 -3.80 -10.24 -10.01
C ASP A 145 -3.22 -10.33 -11.43
N ASP A 146 -3.44 -9.30 -12.24
CA ASP A 146 -2.84 -9.20 -13.57
C ASP A 146 -1.32 -9.01 -13.47
N ALA A 147 -0.82 -8.25 -12.50
CA ALA A 147 0.60 -8.11 -12.25
C ALA A 147 1.26 -9.45 -11.87
N CYS A 148 0.62 -10.25 -11.01
CA CYS A 148 1.10 -11.60 -10.70
C CYS A 148 1.12 -12.51 -11.94
N SER A 149 0.10 -12.41 -12.79
CA SER A 149 0.00 -13.16 -14.05
C SER A 149 1.06 -12.71 -15.07
N ALA A 150 1.35 -11.42 -15.12
CA ALA A 150 2.39 -10.85 -15.97
C ALA A 150 3.79 -11.35 -15.56
N VAL A 151 4.09 -11.38 -14.24
CA VAL A 151 5.34 -11.96 -13.72
C VAL A 151 5.46 -13.43 -14.08
N ALA A 152 4.39 -14.21 -13.89
CA ALA A 152 4.39 -15.63 -14.24
C ALA A 152 4.66 -15.86 -15.74
N SER A 153 4.04 -15.05 -16.61
CA SER A 153 4.24 -15.10 -18.06
C SER A 153 5.67 -14.72 -18.45
N TYR A 154 6.25 -13.72 -17.78
CA TYR A 154 7.66 -13.34 -17.94
C TYR A 154 8.59 -14.50 -17.57
N ASN A 155 8.41 -15.09 -16.39
CA ASN A 155 9.22 -16.21 -15.91
C ASN A 155 9.15 -17.40 -16.88
N LYS A 156 7.96 -17.72 -17.39
CA LYS A 156 7.77 -18.78 -18.38
C LYS A 156 8.52 -18.51 -19.70
N LYS A 157 8.45 -17.27 -20.19
CA LYS A 157 9.19 -16.86 -21.41
C LYS A 157 10.69 -16.97 -21.19
N LYS A 158 11.18 -16.50 -20.03
CA LYS A 158 12.58 -16.55 -19.65
C LYS A 158 13.10 -17.99 -19.64
N GLN A 159 12.41 -18.91 -18.98
CA GLN A 159 12.75 -20.34 -18.97
C GLN A 159 12.79 -20.95 -20.37
N ASN A 160 11.83 -20.61 -21.22
CA ASN A 160 11.80 -21.10 -22.59
C ASN A 160 12.95 -20.59 -23.44
N ILE A 161 13.45 -19.37 -23.18
CA ILE A 161 14.64 -18.83 -23.87
C ILE A 161 15.90 -19.51 -23.33
N GLU A 162 16.05 -19.64 -22.01
CA GLU A 162 17.18 -20.32 -21.38
C GLU A 162 17.34 -21.78 -21.92
N LEU A 163 16.24 -22.52 -22.02
CA LEU A 163 16.22 -23.88 -22.58
C LEU A 163 16.64 -23.92 -24.07
N LYS A 164 16.33 -22.88 -24.85
CA LYS A 164 16.75 -22.79 -26.26
C LYS A 164 18.22 -22.39 -26.40
N THR A 165 18.71 -21.53 -25.50
CA THR A 165 20.09 -21.04 -25.50
C THR A 165 21.08 -22.16 -25.14
N GLU A 166 20.68 -23.16 -24.34
CA GLU A 166 21.50 -24.37 -24.10
C GLU A 166 21.67 -25.23 -25.36
N SER A 167 20.81 -25.02 -26.37
CA SER A 167 20.87 -25.74 -27.64
C SER A 167 21.51 -24.98 -28.81
N ASP A 168 21.53 -23.62 -28.75
CA ASP A 168 22.02 -22.74 -29.80
C ASP A 168 22.68 -21.47 -29.23
N ASP A 169 23.82 -21.03 -29.81
CA ASP A 169 24.67 -19.92 -29.33
C ASP A 169 24.04 -18.50 -29.47
N GLU A 170 22.79 -18.37 -29.96
CA GLU A 170 22.12 -17.08 -30.25
C GLU A 170 21.23 -16.53 -29.12
N GLY A 171 21.23 -17.11 -27.91
CA GLY A 171 20.27 -16.79 -26.85
C GLY A 171 20.52 -15.51 -26.05
N GLY A 172 21.70 -14.89 -26.15
CA GLY A 172 22.05 -13.70 -25.33
C GLY A 172 21.18 -12.49 -25.63
N ASP A 173 21.00 -12.13 -26.88
CA ASP A 173 20.23 -10.98 -27.33
C ASP A 173 18.72 -11.11 -27.00
N ALA A 174 18.20 -12.35 -27.00
CA ALA A 174 16.80 -12.61 -26.69
C ALA A 174 16.49 -12.45 -25.18
N LEU A 175 17.43 -12.77 -24.30
CA LEU A 175 17.31 -12.56 -22.84
C LEU A 175 17.38 -11.08 -22.49
N ASP A 176 18.23 -10.29 -23.13
CA ASP A 176 18.35 -8.85 -22.94
C ASP A 176 17.09 -8.11 -23.42
N ALA A 177 16.55 -8.49 -24.58
CA ALA A 177 15.29 -7.98 -25.09
C ALA A 177 14.10 -8.32 -24.16
N LEU A 178 14.11 -9.49 -23.51
CA LEU A 178 13.06 -9.88 -22.56
C LEU A 178 13.16 -9.09 -21.25
N SER A 179 14.36 -8.82 -20.75
CA SER A 179 14.57 -8.08 -19.49
C SER A 179 14.04 -6.66 -19.55
N GLY A 180 14.05 -6.02 -20.73
CA GLY A 180 13.44 -4.72 -21.00
C GLY A 180 11.91 -4.74 -21.18
N SER A 181 11.30 -5.92 -21.33
CA SER A 181 9.89 -6.05 -21.76
C SER A 181 8.85 -5.99 -20.65
N ILE A 182 9.24 -6.13 -19.39
CA ILE A 182 8.33 -6.03 -18.23
C ILE A 182 8.87 -5.02 -17.24
N ASN A 183 8.29 -3.82 -17.27
CA ASN A 183 8.47 -2.82 -16.23
C ASN A 183 7.12 -2.62 -15.49
N ILE A 184 6.92 -3.33 -14.39
CA ILE A 184 5.71 -3.22 -13.57
C ILE A 184 5.80 -1.98 -12.70
N PHE A 185 6.97 -1.70 -12.12
CA PHE A 185 7.18 -0.59 -11.19
C PHE A 185 8.39 0.24 -11.60
N ASN A 186 8.22 1.56 -11.53
CA ASN A 186 9.30 2.52 -11.61
C ASN A 186 9.79 2.81 -10.18
N ALA A 187 10.61 1.91 -9.62
CA ALA A 187 11.13 2.06 -8.25
C ALA A 187 12.59 1.62 -8.18
N PRO A 188 13.42 2.33 -7.39
CA PRO A 188 14.80 1.90 -7.12
C PRO A 188 14.75 0.68 -6.22
N CYS A 189 14.87 -0.49 -6.81
CA CYS A 189 14.94 -1.75 -6.09
C CYS A 189 16.40 -2.06 -5.76
N ASN A 190 16.91 -1.45 -4.69
CA ASN A 190 18.33 -1.52 -4.32
C ASN A 190 18.64 -2.58 -3.25
N GLN A 191 17.61 -3.11 -2.58
CA GLN A 191 17.74 -4.09 -1.52
C GLN A 191 16.91 -5.32 -1.84
N THR A 192 17.50 -6.52 -1.73
CA THR A 192 16.74 -7.75 -1.88
C THR A 192 15.88 -8.04 -0.65
N ILE A 193 14.82 -8.80 -0.82
CA ILE A 193 13.96 -9.19 0.31
C ILE A 193 14.74 -10.01 1.33
N GLU A 194 15.69 -10.84 0.89
CA GLU A 194 16.57 -11.63 1.74
C GLU A 194 17.44 -10.73 2.63
N ASN A 195 18.08 -9.71 2.06
CA ASN A 195 18.88 -8.74 2.80
C ASN A 195 18.00 -7.91 3.75
N TYR A 196 16.81 -7.54 3.31
CA TYR A 196 15.85 -6.81 4.13
C TYR A 196 15.39 -7.61 5.36
N LEU A 197 15.24 -8.93 5.24
CA LEU A 197 14.87 -9.79 6.37
C LEU A 197 15.97 -9.94 7.43
N GLN A 198 17.23 -9.64 7.08
CA GLN A 198 18.37 -9.65 8.02
C GLN A 198 18.41 -8.36 8.87
N ASP A 199 18.08 -7.24 8.26
CA ASP A 199 18.02 -5.92 8.94
C ASP A 199 16.71 -5.20 8.57
N PRO A 200 15.58 -5.64 9.14
CA PRO A 200 14.27 -5.14 8.79
C PRO A 200 14.00 -3.79 9.45
N THR A 201 13.63 -2.79 8.63
CA THR A 201 13.29 -1.45 9.11
C THR A 201 12.11 -0.86 8.34
N LEU A 202 11.31 -0.02 9.00
CA LEU A 202 10.27 0.80 8.36
C LEU A 202 10.73 2.22 8.03
N TYR A 203 11.99 2.54 8.32
CA TYR A 203 12.60 3.81 7.93
C TYR A 203 13.08 3.75 6.47
N LEU A 204 12.95 4.88 5.80
CA LEU A 204 13.51 5.06 4.46
C LEU A 204 15.01 5.35 4.56
N THR A 205 15.78 4.85 3.62
CA THR A 205 17.11 5.39 3.36
C THR A 205 16.99 6.79 2.76
N LYS A 206 18.10 7.55 2.73
CA LYS A 206 18.12 8.87 2.12
C LYS A 206 17.71 8.81 0.63
N ASP A 207 18.24 7.85 -0.10
CA ASP A 207 17.99 7.71 -1.53
C ASP A 207 16.52 7.32 -1.81
N GLU A 208 15.95 6.42 -0.99
CA GLU A 208 14.53 6.08 -1.06
C GLU A 208 13.63 7.28 -0.76
N ALA A 209 14.00 8.09 0.23
CA ALA A 209 13.25 9.30 0.58
C ALA A 209 13.30 10.35 -0.54
N VAL A 210 14.48 10.56 -1.13
CA VAL A 210 14.66 11.47 -2.28
C VAL A 210 13.82 10.98 -3.47
N TYR A 211 13.93 9.70 -3.81
CA TYR A 211 13.15 9.09 -4.88
C TYR A 211 11.64 9.28 -4.69
N LEU A 212 11.11 8.94 -3.51
CA LEU A 212 9.67 9.08 -3.24
C LEU A 212 9.20 10.53 -3.29
N LYS A 213 10.01 11.45 -2.76
CA LYS A 213 9.73 12.89 -2.85
C LYS A 213 9.65 13.36 -4.29
N GLU A 214 10.63 13.03 -5.11
CA GLU A 214 10.68 13.41 -6.53
C GLU A 214 9.51 12.76 -7.29
N GLN A 215 9.25 11.48 -7.07
CA GLN A 215 8.17 10.76 -7.71
C GLN A 215 6.79 11.36 -7.39
N PHE A 216 6.53 11.70 -6.13
CA PHE A 216 5.27 12.34 -5.73
C PHE A 216 5.11 13.73 -6.32
N LEU A 217 6.16 14.55 -6.31
CA LEU A 217 6.14 15.89 -6.87
C LEU A 217 6.02 15.92 -8.40
N HIS A 218 6.35 14.81 -9.08
CA HIS A 218 6.26 14.70 -10.53
C HIS A 218 4.84 14.40 -11.03
N VAL A 219 3.98 13.89 -10.18
CA VAL A 219 2.62 13.46 -10.56
C VAL A 219 1.64 14.63 -10.55
N PRO A 220 0.93 14.93 -11.66
CA PRO A 220 0.05 16.09 -11.75
C PRO A 220 -1.04 16.19 -10.69
N ILE A 221 -1.56 15.05 -10.22
CA ILE A 221 -2.61 15.00 -9.19
C ILE A 221 -2.14 15.52 -7.82
N MET A 222 -0.82 15.56 -7.59
CA MET A 222 -0.25 16.10 -6.35
C MET A 222 -0.16 17.61 -6.35
N LYS A 223 -0.32 18.25 -7.51
CA LYS A 223 -0.23 19.70 -7.64
C LYS A 223 -1.31 20.38 -6.81
N ASP A 224 -0.93 21.46 -6.11
CA ASP A 224 -1.81 22.27 -5.26
C ASP A 224 -2.47 21.47 -4.11
N THR A 225 -1.84 20.38 -3.67
CA THR A 225 -2.28 19.60 -2.51
C THR A 225 -1.45 19.89 -1.27
N LEU A 226 -2.00 19.57 -0.10
CA LEU A 226 -1.28 19.66 1.17
C LEU A 226 -0.04 18.76 1.19
N MET A 227 -0.11 17.60 0.52
CA MET A 227 1.03 16.70 0.38
C MET A 227 2.16 17.34 -0.40
N GLU A 228 1.88 18.00 -1.52
CA GLU A 228 2.88 18.73 -2.29
C GLU A 228 3.54 19.83 -1.44
N TYR A 229 2.74 20.61 -0.71
CA TYR A 229 3.25 21.62 0.20
C TYR A 229 4.20 21.04 1.24
N CYS A 230 3.81 19.98 1.94
CA CYS A 230 4.65 19.31 2.93
C CYS A 230 5.98 18.82 2.32
N LEU A 231 5.93 18.22 1.13
CA LEU A 231 7.12 17.70 0.46
C LEU A 231 8.06 18.82 -0.01
N LYS A 232 7.54 19.95 -0.50
CA LYS A 232 8.35 21.10 -0.94
C LYS A 232 9.01 21.83 0.23
N THR A 233 8.26 22.05 1.31
CA THR A 233 8.72 22.81 2.48
C THR A 233 9.42 21.97 3.54
N ASN A 234 9.38 20.64 3.42
CA ASN A 234 9.79 19.66 4.45
C ASN A 234 9.06 19.88 5.79
N THR A 235 7.80 20.30 5.73
CA THR A 235 6.95 20.57 6.90
C THR A 235 6.09 19.34 7.22
N THR A 236 5.79 19.13 8.49
CA THR A 236 4.85 18.12 8.96
C THR A 236 3.74 18.76 9.80
N PHE A 237 2.52 18.32 9.61
CA PHE A 237 1.36 18.75 10.40
C PHE A 237 1.01 17.76 11.52
N ALA A 238 1.80 16.71 11.71
CA ALA A 238 1.56 15.72 12.75
C ALA A 238 1.55 16.38 14.14
N GLY A 239 0.38 16.33 14.81
CA GLY A 239 0.20 16.89 16.15
C GLY A 239 0.03 18.41 16.23
N GLN A 240 -0.10 19.12 15.10
CA GLN A 240 -0.38 20.55 15.10
C GLN A 240 -1.90 20.81 15.10
N PRO A 241 -2.39 21.81 15.86
CA PRO A 241 -3.78 22.27 15.77
C PRO A 241 -4.11 22.83 14.37
N LEU A 242 -5.35 22.60 13.90
CA LEU A 242 -5.79 23.08 12.58
C LEU A 242 -5.67 24.60 12.42
N GLU A 243 -5.84 25.38 13.48
CA GLU A 243 -5.76 26.84 13.50
C GLU A 243 -4.34 27.35 13.14
N GLN A 244 -3.31 26.50 13.27
CA GLN A 244 -1.93 26.86 12.92
C GLN A 244 -1.64 26.62 11.44
N ILE A 245 -2.48 25.89 10.73
CA ILE A 245 -2.28 25.57 9.30
C ILE A 245 -2.46 26.83 8.45
N ASP A 246 -3.44 27.68 8.79
CA ASP A 246 -3.71 28.94 8.05
C ASP A 246 -2.57 29.97 8.15
N ALA A 247 -1.70 29.81 9.14
CA ALA A 247 -0.57 30.71 9.39
C ALA A 247 0.72 30.29 8.67
N LEU A 248 0.70 29.19 7.92
CA LEU A 248 1.90 28.67 7.27
C LEU A 248 2.33 29.56 6.09
N PRO A 249 3.64 29.88 5.96
CA PRO A 249 4.14 30.67 4.87
C PRO A 249 4.02 29.90 3.54
N ASP A 250 3.87 30.65 2.45
CA ASP A 250 3.89 30.13 1.06
C ASP A 250 2.81 29.08 0.71
N MET A 251 1.75 28.98 1.52
CA MET A 251 0.60 28.14 1.18
C MET A 251 -0.22 28.81 0.07
N SER A 252 -0.60 28.03 -0.97
CA SER A 252 -1.41 28.55 -2.07
C SER A 252 -2.79 28.99 -1.59
N ALA A 253 -3.43 29.90 -2.33
CA ALA A 253 -4.75 30.39 -1.99
C ALA A 253 -5.81 29.27 -2.02
N GLU A 254 -5.62 28.26 -2.87
CA GLU A 254 -6.47 27.08 -2.99
C GLU A 254 -6.43 26.21 -1.73
N LEU A 255 -5.29 26.15 -1.04
CA LEU A 255 -5.13 25.39 0.20
C LEU A 255 -5.61 26.15 1.44
N LYS A 256 -5.77 27.48 1.35
CA LYS A 256 -6.23 28.33 2.45
C LYS A 256 -7.76 28.46 2.51
N ASN A 257 -8.48 28.13 1.45
CA ASN A 257 -9.93 28.16 1.34
C ASN A 257 -10.54 26.76 1.50
#